data_1fdaf0dca79bce56fd92d1d1a734895b
#
_entry.id   1fdaf0dca79bce56fd92d1d1a734895b
#
_cell.length_a   1.000
_cell.length_b   1.000
_cell.length_c   1.000
_cell.angle_alpha   90.00
_cell.angle_beta   90.00
_cell.angle_gamma   90.00
#
_symmetry.space_group_name_H-M   'P 1'
#
loop_
_entity.id
_entity.type
_entity.pdbx_description
1 polymer ?
#
loop_
_entity_poly.entity_id
_entity_poly.type
_entity_poly.pdbx_seq_one_letter_code
_entity_poly.pdbx_strand_id
1 'polypeptide(L)'
;MDKNNKVLIVDDNKDAVELLRKRLRSEGYDTAEAYDGEEGLSKVIEYDPDLVVLDVMMPKLDGYEVCRRLKEDENTRYIPVLMLTAKSDVESKVKGLDIGADDYLPKPFDYKELSARVRSLLAIKAAHQKMAEEERSEALGQMMDEVAHEVRNPLVSIGGFARKVRDRLPEGDPNKKYMELIIQDVAVLESMIKQLIELKSLAISTKEPTNINDVILEALDVFDREMKDRSIIVETELSESLPQIPADRKLLKRALCNIINNSIEAMVGETRVLKVSSRVSEDLLRVRISDTGKGIPKDKIRNIFDPFVTSKVYGPGLGLTFTLKIIQDHKGTVSVDSEPGKWTAFTLNFPVRKD
;
A
#
# COMPACT_ATOMS: atom_id res chain seq x y z
N MET A 1 -10.63 0.90 -9.31
CA MET A 1 -11.54 -0.26 -9.49
C MET A 1 -11.66 -0.89 -8.12
N ASP A 2 -12.83 -0.82 -7.51
CA ASP A 2 -13.09 -1.66 -6.35
C ASP A 2 -12.88 -3.10 -6.82
N LYS A 3 -11.99 -3.81 -6.12
CA LYS A 3 -11.68 -5.21 -6.44
C LYS A 3 -13.00 -5.96 -6.22
N ASN A 4 -13.66 -6.43 -7.29
CA ASN A 4 -14.85 -7.26 -7.13
C ASN A 4 -14.49 -8.45 -6.25
N ASN A 5 -15.23 -8.62 -5.12
CA ASN A 5 -14.97 -9.74 -4.24
C ASN A 5 -15.16 -11.06 -5.01
N LYS A 6 -14.23 -11.97 -4.81
CA LYS A 6 -14.19 -13.27 -5.47
C LYS A 6 -14.95 -14.31 -4.64
N VAL A 7 -15.93 -14.94 -5.22
CA VAL A 7 -16.72 -15.99 -4.57
C VAL A 7 -16.54 -17.32 -5.31
N LEU A 8 -16.06 -18.34 -4.60
CA LEU A 8 -16.01 -19.71 -5.11
C LEU A 8 -17.30 -20.44 -4.75
N ILE A 9 -17.93 -21.07 -5.74
CA ILE A 9 -19.14 -21.88 -5.59
C ILE A 9 -18.75 -23.34 -5.78
N VAL A 10 -19.04 -24.18 -4.78
CA VAL A 10 -18.71 -25.61 -4.79
C VAL A 10 -19.99 -26.40 -4.54
N ASP A 11 -20.55 -27.04 -5.56
CA ASP A 11 -21.78 -27.85 -5.50
C ASP A 11 -21.75 -28.83 -6.69
N ASP A 12 -22.09 -30.10 -6.49
CA ASP A 12 -22.07 -31.11 -7.54
C ASP A 12 -23.25 -30.96 -8.55
N ASN A 13 -24.25 -30.19 -8.19
CA ASN A 13 -25.38 -29.87 -9.04
C ASN A 13 -25.08 -28.66 -9.95
N LYS A 14 -24.79 -28.95 -11.24
CA LYS A 14 -24.45 -27.93 -12.24
C LYS A 14 -25.52 -26.86 -12.41
N ASP A 15 -26.80 -27.21 -12.31
CA ASP A 15 -27.91 -26.24 -12.45
C ASP A 15 -27.95 -25.28 -11.27
N ALA A 16 -27.68 -25.79 -10.06
CA ALA A 16 -27.58 -24.96 -8.85
C ALA A 16 -26.38 -24.00 -8.93
N VAL A 17 -25.22 -24.50 -9.35
CA VAL A 17 -24.00 -23.69 -9.56
C VAL A 17 -24.27 -22.57 -10.58
N GLU A 18 -24.89 -22.90 -11.73
CA GLU A 18 -25.15 -21.89 -12.76
C GLU A 18 -26.11 -20.79 -12.27
N LEU A 19 -27.13 -21.16 -11.47
CA LEU A 19 -28.09 -20.21 -10.92
C LEU A 19 -27.43 -19.29 -9.87
N LEU A 20 -26.64 -19.87 -8.95
CA LEU A 20 -25.85 -19.13 -7.97
C LEU A 20 -24.86 -18.18 -8.64
N ARG A 21 -24.14 -18.65 -9.65
CA ARG A 21 -23.21 -17.86 -10.45
C ARG A 21 -23.90 -16.63 -11.06
N LYS A 22 -25.02 -16.85 -11.78
CA LYS A 22 -25.77 -15.76 -12.42
C LYS A 22 -26.19 -14.73 -11.40
N ARG A 23 -26.66 -15.18 -10.25
CA ARG A 23 -27.11 -14.29 -9.18
C ARG A 23 -25.97 -13.47 -8.60
N LEU A 24 -24.88 -14.10 -8.17
CA LEU A 24 -23.74 -13.43 -7.55
C LEU A 24 -23.05 -12.47 -8.54
N ARG A 25 -22.92 -12.85 -9.82
CA ARG A 25 -22.39 -11.94 -10.85
C ARG A 25 -23.27 -10.73 -11.08
N SER A 26 -24.60 -10.89 -11.03
CA SER A 26 -25.51 -9.73 -11.14
C SER A 26 -25.41 -8.74 -9.98
N GLU A 27 -24.84 -9.17 -8.85
CA GLU A 27 -24.55 -8.33 -7.68
C GLU A 27 -23.12 -7.77 -7.69
N GLY A 28 -22.34 -8.04 -8.76
CA GLY A 28 -21.01 -7.48 -8.94
C GLY A 28 -19.87 -8.34 -8.38
N TYR A 29 -20.14 -9.58 -7.95
CA TYR A 29 -19.09 -10.50 -7.51
C TYR A 29 -18.38 -11.16 -8.72
N ASP A 30 -17.06 -11.38 -8.60
CA ASP A 30 -16.36 -12.30 -9.47
C ASP A 30 -16.55 -13.73 -8.96
N THR A 31 -16.77 -14.71 -9.86
CA THR A 31 -17.14 -16.07 -9.42
C THR A 31 -16.36 -17.15 -10.14
N ALA A 32 -15.87 -18.12 -9.37
CA ALA A 32 -15.35 -19.40 -9.87
C ALA A 32 -16.25 -20.56 -9.38
N GLU A 33 -16.17 -21.69 -10.05
CA GLU A 33 -17.04 -22.82 -9.88
C GLU A 33 -16.22 -24.11 -9.68
N ALA A 34 -16.68 -25.00 -8.80
CA ALA A 34 -16.16 -26.34 -8.64
C ALA A 34 -17.33 -27.32 -8.46
N TYR A 35 -17.18 -28.54 -8.92
CA TYR A 35 -18.25 -29.52 -8.99
C TYR A 35 -18.02 -30.73 -8.07
N ASP A 36 -16.95 -30.75 -7.33
CA ASP A 36 -16.68 -31.70 -6.23
C ASP A 36 -15.73 -31.08 -5.20
N GLY A 37 -15.57 -31.72 -4.05
CA GLY A 37 -14.76 -31.20 -2.96
C GLY A 37 -13.26 -31.12 -3.27
N GLU A 38 -12.72 -32.02 -4.08
CA GLU A 38 -11.29 -32.01 -4.47
C GLU A 38 -11.00 -30.85 -5.43
N GLU A 39 -11.87 -30.66 -6.43
CA GLU A 39 -11.81 -29.50 -7.31
C GLU A 39 -11.96 -28.19 -6.52
N GLY A 40 -12.87 -28.16 -5.53
CA GLY A 40 -13.08 -27.03 -4.64
C GLY A 40 -11.80 -26.63 -3.91
N LEU A 41 -11.12 -27.57 -3.26
CA LEU A 41 -9.85 -27.32 -2.57
C LEU A 41 -8.75 -26.83 -3.52
N SER A 42 -8.64 -27.42 -4.69
CA SER A 42 -7.67 -26.99 -5.71
C SER A 42 -7.92 -25.56 -6.18
N LYS A 43 -9.19 -25.22 -6.41
CA LYS A 43 -9.58 -23.85 -6.85
C LYS A 43 -9.44 -22.81 -5.77
N VAL A 44 -9.55 -23.15 -4.49
CA VAL A 44 -9.27 -22.20 -3.40
C VAL A 44 -7.83 -21.69 -3.51
N ILE A 45 -6.87 -22.58 -3.78
CA ILE A 45 -5.45 -22.21 -3.91
C ILE A 45 -5.20 -21.40 -5.19
N GLU A 46 -5.80 -21.82 -6.32
CA GLU A 46 -5.56 -21.18 -7.62
C GLU A 46 -6.27 -19.82 -7.74
N TYR A 47 -7.52 -19.75 -7.30
CA TYR A 47 -8.37 -18.58 -7.48
C TYR A 47 -8.26 -17.54 -6.37
N ASP A 48 -7.83 -17.98 -5.15
CA ASP A 48 -7.74 -17.15 -3.93
C ASP A 48 -9.06 -16.40 -3.68
N PRO A 49 -10.15 -17.10 -3.30
CA PRO A 49 -11.46 -16.49 -3.14
C PRO A 49 -11.59 -15.69 -1.83
N ASP A 50 -12.46 -14.70 -1.85
CA ASP A 50 -12.81 -13.92 -0.67
C ASP A 50 -13.88 -14.62 0.18
N LEU A 51 -14.65 -15.56 -0.40
CA LEU A 51 -15.68 -16.36 0.25
C LEU A 51 -15.90 -17.65 -0.53
N VAL A 52 -16.20 -18.75 0.18
CA VAL A 52 -16.62 -20.02 -0.41
C VAL A 52 -18.08 -20.29 -0.06
N VAL A 53 -18.91 -20.54 -1.07
CA VAL A 53 -20.25 -21.09 -0.94
C VAL A 53 -20.13 -22.58 -1.21
N LEU A 54 -20.43 -23.42 -0.23
CA LEU A 54 -20.08 -24.84 -0.21
C LEU A 54 -21.30 -25.72 0.07
N ASP A 55 -21.65 -26.59 -0.87
CA ASP A 55 -22.64 -27.62 -0.59
C ASP A 55 -22.08 -28.69 0.36
N VAL A 56 -22.94 -29.16 1.26
CA VAL A 56 -22.58 -30.24 2.20
C VAL A 56 -22.59 -31.59 1.52
N MET A 57 -23.59 -31.85 0.69
CA MET A 57 -23.84 -33.18 0.12
C MET A 57 -23.20 -33.33 -1.26
N MET A 58 -21.93 -33.67 -1.31
CA MET A 58 -21.20 -33.90 -2.58
C MET A 58 -20.56 -35.29 -2.61
N PRO A 59 -20.39 -35.88 -3.80
CA PRO A 59 -19.68 -37.14 -3.95
C PRO A 59 -18.18 -37.00 -3.72
N LYS A 60 -17.51 -38.10 -3.35
CA LYS A 60 -16.08 -38.26 -3.09
C LYS A 60 -15.66 -37.57 -1.77
N LEU A 61 -15.70 -36.25 -1.71
CA LEU A 61 -15.35 -35.45 -0.54
C LEU A 61 -16.53 -34.55 -0.19
N ASP A 62 -17.13 -34.76 0.99
CA ASP A 62 -18.28 -33.97 1.45
C ASP A 62 -17.86 -32.55 1.86
N GLY A 63 -18.84 -31.63 1.94
CA GLY A 63 -18.59 -30.24 2.28
C GLY A 63 -18.06 -30.05 3.69
N TYR A 64 -18.35 -30.95 4.63
CA TYR A 64 -17.80 -30.87 5.98
C TYR A 64 -16.29 -31.09 5.98
N GLU A 65 -15.82 -32.10 5.25
CA GLU A 65 -14.40 -32.42 5.14
C GLU A 65 -13.63 -31.32 4.37
N VAL A 66 -14.25 -30.74 3.32
CA VAL A 66 -13.69 -29.58 2.61
C VAL A 66 -13.53 -28.38 3.58
N CYS A 67 -14.59 -28.05 4.32
CA CYS A 67 -14.56 -26.96 5.30
C CYS A 67 -13.48 -27.19 6.36
N ARG A 68 -13.38 -28.39 6.93
CA ARG A 68 -12.38 -28.75 7.92
C ARG A 68 -10.96 -28.51 7.40
N ARG A 69 -10.64 -29.00 6.19
CA ARG A 69 -9.31 -28.80 5.57
C ARG A 69 -9.01 -27.34 5.34
N LEU A 70 -10.00 -26.55 4.89
CA LEU A 70 -9.82 -25.09 4.69
C LEU A 70 -9.53 -24.38 6.02
N LYS A 71 -10.18 -24.81 7.12
CA LYS A 71 -10.01 -24.15 8.43
C LYS A 71 -8.77 -24.63 9.19
N GLU A 72 -8.23 -25.81 8.88
CA GLU A 72 -6.99 -26.33 9.44
C GLU A 72 -5.73 -25.75 8.76
N ASP A 73 -5.80 -25.33 7.49
CA ASP A 73 -4.67 -24.75 6.77
C ASP A 73 -4.50 -23.25 7.11
N GLU A 74 -3.27 -22.88 7.50
CA GLU A 74 -2.93 -21.51 7.89
C GLU A 74 -3.18 -20.47 6.79
N ASN A 75 -3.10 -20.86 5.50
CA ASN A 75 -3.28 -19.97 4.38
C ASN A 75 -4.74 -19.76 4.00
N THR A 76 -5.63 -20.70 4.34
CA THR A 76 -7.04 -20.69 3.91
C THR A 76 -8.05 -20.54 5.05
N ARG A 77 -7.64 -20.75 6.32
CA ARG A 77 -8.54 -20.67 7.49
C ARG A 77 -9.31 -19.36 7.63
N TYR A 78 -8.77 -18.25 7.05
CA TYR A 78 -9.41 -16.94 7.12
C TYR A 78 -10.46 -16.69 6.04
N ILE A 79 -10.61 -17.63 5.09
CA ILE A 79 -11.63 -17.54 4.06
C ILE A 79 -12.96 -17.96 4.68
N PRO A 80 -13.97 -17.06 4.69
CA PRO A 80 -15.30 -17.42 5.20
C PRO A 80 -15.95 -18.47 4.32
N VAL A 81 -16.60 -19.45 4.97
CA VAL A 81 -17.31 -20.56 4.34
C VAL A 81 -18.78 -20.49 4.70
N LEU A 82 -19.65 -20.30 3.69
CA LEU A 82 -21.10 -20.42 3.80
C LEU A 82 -21.52 -21.81 3.34
N MET A 83 -21.97 -22.65 4.26
CA MET A 83 -22.41 -24.01 3.93
C MET A 83 -23.87 -24.05 3.54
N LEU A 84 -24.18 -24.74 2.43
CA LEU A 84 -25.54 -25.02 1.98
C LEU A 84 -25.95 -26.41 2.49
N THR A 85 -26.96 -26.48 3.37
CA THR A 85 -27.35 -27.71 4.08
C THR A 85 -28.77 -28.18 3.74
N ALA A 86 -29.07 -29.47 3.92
CA ALA A 86 -30.44 -29.96 3.83
C ALA A 86 -31.25 -29.55 5.06
N LYS A 87 -32.56 -29.26 4.90
CA LYS A 87 -33.45 -28.75 5.94
C LYS A 87 -33.66 -29.70 7.15
N SER A 88 -33.38 -31.02 6.96
CA SER A 88 -33.60 -32.07 7.95
C SER A 88 -32.45 -32.25 8.97
N ASP A 89 -31.36 -31.53 8.82
CA ASP A 89 -30.10 -31.82 9.49
C ASP A 89 -29.82 -30.87 10.66
N VAL A 90 -30.72 -30.86 11.66
CA VAL A 90 -30.54 -30.07 12.88
C VAL A 90 -29.34 -30.57 13.70
N GLU A 91 -29.05 -31.90 13.68
CA GLU A 91 -27.86 -32.47 14.30
C GLU A 91 -26.56 -32.06 13.56
N SER A 92 -26.64 -31.87 12.25
CA SER A 92 -25.53 -31.39 11.44
C SER A 92 -25.17 -29.91 11.69
N LYS A 93 -26.11 -29.09 12.19
CA LYS A 93 -25.79 -27.70 12.62
C LYS A 93 -24.83 -27.67 13.80
N VAL A 94 -24.94 -28.61 14.74
CA VAL A 94 -24.01 -28.70 15.87
C VAL A 94 -22.66 -29.23 15.41
N LYS A 95 -22.63 -30.26 14.55
CA LYS A 95 -21.38 -30.77 13.97
C LYS A 95 -20.66 -29.72 13.10
N GLY A 96 -21.38 -28.89 12.40
CA GLY A 96 -20.78 -27.90 11.53
C GLY A 96 -20.19 -26.69 12.26
N LEU A 97 -20.74 -26.29 13.39
CA LEU A 97 -20.15 -25.28 14.28
C LEU A 97 -18.81 -25.77 14.86
N ASP A 98 -18.70 -27.06 15.19
CA ASP A 98 -17.46 -27.67 15.65
C ASP A 98 -16.38 -27.76 14.55
N ILE A 99 -16.77 -27.74 13.27
CA ILE A 99 -15.87 -27.82 12.10
C ILE A 99 -15.35 -26.41 11.70
N GLY A 100 -15.94 -25.33 12.24
CA GLY A 100 -15.48 -23.95 12.02
C GLY A 100 -16.09 -23.26 10.79
N ALA A 101 -17.21 -23.74 10.23
CA ALA A 101 -17.94 -22.98 9.21
C ALA A 101 -18.47 -21.66 9.78
N ASP A 102 -18.44 -20.59 8.95
CA ASP A 102 -18.80 -19.24 9.41
C ASP A 102 -20.31 -18.99 9.40
N ASP A 103 -21.05 -19.65 8.49
CA ASP A 103 -22.53 -19.57 8.43
C ASP A 103 -23.12 -20.76 7.66
N TYR A 104 -24.45 -20.98 7.83
CA TYR A 104 -25.22 -22.05 7.21
C TYR A 104 -26.49 -21.52 6.57
N LEU A 105 -26.83 -22.08 5.39
CA LEU A 105 -28.06 -21.76 4.69
C LEU A 105 -28.80 -23.06 4.30
N PRO A 106 -29.94 -23.38 4.93
CA PRO A 106 -30.68 -24.61 4.63
C PRO A 106 -31.38 -24.55 3.25
N LYS A 107 -31.26 -25.62 2.47
CA LYS A 107 -31.99 -25.82 1.20
C LYS A 107 -33.42 -26.30 1.48
N PRO A 108 -34.49 -25.79 0.80
CA PRO A 108 -34.45 -24.71 -0.17
C PRO A 108 -34.36 -23.33 0.49
N PHE A 109 -33.61 -22.41 -0.10
CA PHE A 109 -33.40 -21.06 0.39
C PHE A 109 -33.87 -19.99 -0.60
N ASP A 110 -34.17 -18.81 -0.10
CA ASP A 110 -34.38 -17.60 -0.93
C ASP A 110 -32.99 -17.02 -1.31
N TYR A 111 -32.84 -16.68 -2.59
CA TYR A 111 -31.63 -16.03 -3.08
C TYR A 111 -31.33 -14.68 -2.42
N LYS A 112 -32.35 -13.97 -1.92
CA LYS A 112 -32.15 -12.76 -1.12
C LYS A 112 -31.46 -13.06 0.22
N GLU A 113 -31.79 -14.19 0.83
CA GLU A 113 -31.16 -14.65 2.07
C GLU A 113 -29.70 -15.02 1.80
N LEU A 114 -29.42 -15.79 0.75
CA LEU A 114 -28.06 -16.12 0.34
C LEU A 114 -27.23 -14.85 0.13
N SER A 115 -27.72 -13.90 -0.67
CA SER A 115 -27.03 -12.63 -0.95
C SER A 115 -26.78 -11.80 0.30
N ALA A 116 -27.71 -11.81 1.26
CA ALA A 116 -27.54 -11.11 2.54
C ALA A 116 -26.41 -11.73 3.38
N ARG A 117 -26.33 -13.08 3.44
CA ARG A 117 -25.30 -13.81 4.18
C ARG A 117 -23.93 -13.64 3.54
N VAL A 118 -23.83 -13.74 2.22
CA VAL A 118 -22.58 -13.49 1.47
C VAL A 118 -22.06 -12.08 1.77
N ARG A 119 -22.92 -11.05 1.71
CA ARG A 119 -22.53 -9.67 2.05
C ARG A 119 -22.07 -9.55 3.50
N SER A 120 -22.79 -10.17 4.45
CA SER A 120 -22.43 -10.12 5.86
C SER A 120 -21.07 -10.76 6.13
N LEU A 121 -20.81 -11.94 5.58
CA LEU A 121 -19.53 -12.64 5.75
C LEU A 121 -18.36 -11.87 5.13
N LEU A 122 -18.53 -11.32 3.93
CA LEU A 122 -17.52 -10.48 3.30
C LEU A 122 -17.25 -9.19 4.09
N ALA A 123 -18.28 -8.58 4.66
CA ALA A 123 -18.13 -7.39 5.50
C ALA A 123 -17.38 -7.71 6.79
N ILE A 124 -17.68 -8.85 7.44
CA ILE A 124 -16.97 -9.32 8.64
C ILE A 124 -15.49 -9.58 8.32
N LYS A 125 -15.18 -10.28 7.20
CA LYS A 125 -13.79 -10.52 6.74
C LYS A 125 -13.05 -9.20 6.55
N ALA A 126 -13.67 -8.25 5.83
CA ALA A 126 -13.06 -6.95 5.58
C ALA A 126 -12.81 -6.15 6.88
N ALA A 127 -13.76 -6.22 7.85
CA ALA A 127 -13.58 -5.58 9.14
C ALA A 127 -12.44 -6.21 9.96
N HIS A 128 -12.34 -7.54 10.00
CA HIS A 128 -11.25 -8.25 10.68
C HIS A 128 -9.89 -7.95 10.04
N GLN A 129 -9.80 -7.94 8.71
CA GLN A 129 -8.56 -7.60 8.01
C GLN A 129 -8.13 -6.16 8.32
N LYS A 130 -9.07 -5.23 8.34
CA LYS A 130 -8.80 -3.83 8.68
C LYS A 130 -8.33 -3.68 10.12
N MET A 131 -8.97 -4.34 11.07
CA MET A 131 -8.57 -4.32 12.49
C MET A 131 -7.15 -4.89 12.68
N ALA A 132 -6.85 -6.04 12.07
CA ALA A 132 -5.53 -6.65 12.15
C ALA A 132 -4.44 -5.75 11.53
N GLU A 133 -4.74 -5.03 10.46
CA GLU A 133 -3.83 -4.08 9.83
C GLU A 133 -3.62 -2.83 10.71
N GLU A 134 -4.68 -2.34 11.35
CA GLU A 134 -4.63 -1.23 12.30
C GLU A 134 -3.81 -1.62 13.55
N GLU A 135 -4.06 -2.78 14.16
CA GLU A 135 -3.30 -3.30 15.31
C GLU A 135 -1.81 -3.50 14.98
N ARG A 136 -1.52 -4.07 13.80
CA ARG A 136 -0.14 -4.24 13.33
C ARG A 136 0.56 -2.90 13.12
N SER A 137 -0.15 -1.93 12.54
CA SER A 137 0.37 -0.57 12.33
C SER A 137 0.63 0.14 13.66
N GLU A 138 -0.27 -0.03 14.64
CA GLU A 138 -0.14 0.58 15.97
C GLU A 138 1.02 -0.04 16.76
N ALA A 139 1.13 -1.38 16.78
CA ALA A 139 2.23 -2.09 17.43
C ALA A 139 3.59 -1.69 16.83
N LEU A 140 3.69 -1.65 15.50
CA LEU A 140 4.89 -1.17 14.80
C LEU A 140 5.21 0.27 15.20
N GLY A 141 4.19 1.12 15.26
CA GLY A 141 4.34 2.51 15.68
C GLY A 141 4.88 2.67 17.11
N GLN A 142 4.42 1.87 18.06
CA GLN A 142 4.91 1.90 19.44
C GLN A 142 6.37 1.45 19.52
N MET A 143 6.74 0.35 18.86
CA MET A 143 8.14 -0.11 18.79
C MET A 143 9.06 0.96 18.15
N MET A 144 8.58 1.66 17.11
CA MET A 144 9.36 2.72 16.46
C MET A 144 9.63 3.89 17.40
N ASP A 145 8.67 4.31 18.24
CA ASP A 145 8.87 5.38 19.23
C ASP A 145 9.91 4.99 20.28
N GLU A 146 9.82 3.76 20.80
CA GLU A 146 10.73 3.25 21.82
C GLU A 146 12.17 3.18 21.28
N VAL A 147 12.35 2.54 20.11
CA VAL A 147 13.65 2.46 19.44
C VAL A 147 14.20 3.85 19.11
N ALA A 148 13.35 4.77 18.65
CA ALA A 148 13.78 6.12 18.34
C ALA A 148 14.27 6.89 19.59
N HIS A 149 13.62 6.74 20.73
CA HIS A 149 14.07 7.31 21.99
C HIS A 149 15.38 6.69 22.47
N GLU A 150 15.50 5.37 22.42
CA GLU A 150 16.70 4.65 22.84
C GLU A 150 17.93 4.97 21.96
N VAL A 151 17.74 5.16 20.65
CA VAL A 151 18.83 5.52 19.73
C VAL A 151 19.17 7.02 19.81
N ARG A 152 18.20 7.89 20.06
CA ARG A 152 18.45 9.34 20.19
C ARG A 152 19.38 9.66 21.37
N ASN A 153 19.21 8.97 22.50
CA ASN A 153 19.99 9.21 23.70
C ASN A 153 21.51 9.06 23.50
N PRO A 154 22.03 7.94 22.99
CA PRO A 154 23.46 7.81 22.69
C PRO A 154 23.94 8.78 21.60
N LEU A 155 23.10 9.10 20.58
CA LEU A 155 23.48 10.07 19.55
C LEU A 155 23.69 11.47 20.11
N VAL A 156 22.80 11.95 20.98
CA VAL A 156 22.94 13.24 21.67
C VAL A 156 24.24 13.26 22.49
N SER A 157 24.59 12.17 23.17
CA SER A 157 25.82 12.05 23.95
C SER A 157 27.05 12.06 23.04
N ILE A 158 27.08 11.27 21.97
CA ILE A 158 28.18 11.20 21.01
C ILE A 158 28.40 12.57 20.35
N GLY A 159 27.34 13.20 19.85
CA GLY A 159 27.40 14.53 19.24
C GLY A 159 27.87 15.60 20.24
N GLY A 160 27.41 15.49 21.49
CA GLY A 160 27.84 16.39 22.58
C GLY A 160 29.33 16.26 22.91
N PHE A 161 29.84 15.04 23.00
CA PHE A 161 31.28 14.79 23.22
C PHE A 161 32.13 15.22 22.03
N ALA A 162 31.70 14.90 20.80
CA ALA A 162 32.41 15.31 19.61
C ALA A 162 32.55 16.83 19.50
N ARG A 163 31.47 17.58 19.79
CA ARG A 163 31.51 19.05 19.87
C ARG A 163 32.49 19.55 20.94
N LYS A 164 32.43 19.01 22.14
CA LYS A 164 33.36 19.42 23.25
C LYS A 164 34.80 19.13 22.91
N VAL A 165 35.13 18.03 22.25
CA VAL A 165 36.48 17.70 21.80
C VAL A 165 36.94 18.66 20.71
N ARG A 166 36.11 18.85 19.66
CA ARG A 166 36.38 19.79 18.56
C ARG A 166 36.72 21.20 19.07
N ASP A 167 35.92 21.71 20.01
CA ASP A 167 36.05 23.08 20.54
C ASP A 167 37.30 23.25 21.42
N ARG A 168 37.90 22.17 21.93
CA ARG A 168 39.15 22.18 22.71
C ARG A 168 40.41 21.96 21.88
N LEU A 169 40.28 21.48 20.64
CA LEU A 169 41.40 21.27 19.75
C LEU A 169 41.93 22.61 19.21
N PRO A 170 43.27 22.78 19.08
CA PRO A 170 43.86 23.96 18.48
C PRO A 170 43.39 24.18 17.04
N GLU A 171 43.44 25.43 16.58
CA GLU A 171 43.20 25.69 15.16
C GLU A 171 44.31 25.03 14.30
N GLY A 172 43.84 24.31 13.23
CA GLY A 172 44.74 23.55 12.37
C GLY A 172 45.00 22.12 12.81
N ASP A 173 44.46 21.66 13.96
CA ASP A 173 44.60 20.25 14.35
C ASP A 173 43.80 19.36 13.39
N PRO A 174 44.46 18.35 12.77
CA PRO A 174 43.81 17.44 11.81
C PRO A 174 42.62 16.66 12.42
N ASN A 175 42.61 16.46 13.74
CA ASN A 175 41.52 15.77 14.41
C ASN A 175 40.22 16.59 14.45
N LYS A 176 40.29 17.93 14.28
CA LYS A 176 39.07 18.76 14.13
C LYS A 176 38.17 18.26 13.02
N LYS A 177 38.74 17.87 11.88
CA LYS A 177 38.01 17.34 10.73
C LYS A 177 37.28 16.04 11.06
N TYR A 178 37.91 15.15 11.85
CA TYR A 178 37.25 13.91 12.28
C TYR A 178 36.06 14.21 13.21
N MET A 179 36.22 15.17 14.12
CA MET A 179 35.11 15.57 14.99
C MET A 179 33.94 16.19 14.20
N GLU A 180 34.23 16.99 13.18
CA GLU A 180 33.20 17.55 12.29
C GLU A 180 32.45 16.46 11.53
N LEU A 181 33.14 15.45 11.02
CA LEU A 181 32.51 14.30 10.37
C LEU A 181 31.59 13.54 11.34
N ILE A 182 32.06 13.26 12.57
CA ILE A 182 31.23 12.60 13.59
C ILE A 182 29.97 13.43 13.90
N ILE A 183 30.11 14.74 14.06
CA ILE A 183 28.97 15.63 14.32
C ILE A 183 27.97 15.61 13.15
N GLN A 184 28.47 15.57 11.92
CA GLN A 184 27.65 15.50 10.72
C GLN A 184 26.90 14.16 10.64
N ASP A 185 27.58 13.06 10.90
CA ASP A 185 26.97 11.72 10.90
C ASP A 185 25.89 11.59 11.98
N VAL A 186 26.14 12.13 13.18
CA VAL A 186 25.15 12.19 14.26
C VAL A 186 23.92 12.99 13.83
N ALA A 187 24.10 14.14 13.19
CA ALA A 187 22.97 14.95 12.71
C ALA A 187 22.14 14.24 11.63
N VAL A 188 22.81 13.46 10.76
CA VAL A 188 22.13 12.60 9.77
C VAL A 188 21.29 11.54 10.47
N LEU A 189 21.86 10.83 11.46
CA LEU A 189 21.14 9.81 12.22
C LEU A 189 19.96 10.38 13.01
N GLU A 190 20.13 11.55 13.67
CA GLU A 190 19.02 12.26 14.35
C GLU A 190 17.89 12.60 13.36
N SER A 191 18.23 13.06 12.15
CA SER A 191 17.26 13.36 11.10
C SER A 191 16.52 12.08 10.63
N MET A 192 17.23 10.96 10.51
CA MET A 192 16.65 9.66 10.17
C MET A 192 15.61 9.22 11.20
N ILE A 193 15.95 9.29 12.48
CA ILE A 193 15.05 8.94 13.59
C ILE A 193 13.82 9.84 13.58
N LYS A 194 14.00 11.16 13.39
CA LYS A 194 12.89 12.09 13.29
C LYS A 194 11.94 11.73 12.16
N GLN A 195 12.45 11.42 10.98
CA GLN A 195 11.65 11.01 9.84
C GLN A 195 10.92 9.69 10.14
N LEU A 196 11.56 8.74 10.82
CA LEU A 196 10.96 7.47 11.18
C LEU A 196 9.74 7.66 12.11
N ILE A 197 9.83 8.53 13.11
CA ILE A 197 8.71 8.91 13.99
C ILE A 197 7.59 9.61 13.22
N GLU A 198 7.96 10.48 12.28
CA GLU A 198 6.99 11.20 11.43
C GLU A 198 6.21 10.23 10.52
N LEU A 199 6.78 9.08 10.13
CA LEU A 199 6.08 8.03 9.36
C LEU A 199 4.85 7.49 10.10
N LYS A 200 4.95 7.35 11.43
CA LYS A 200 3.84 6.95 12.29
C LYS A 200 2.73 8.02 12.36
N SER A 201 3.12 9.29 12.42
CA SER A 201 2.20 10.41 12.64
C SER A 201 1.56 10.97 11.37
N LEU A 202 1.78 10.33 10.20
CA LEU A 202 1.14 10.69 8.94
C LEU A 202 -0.36 10.33 8.95
N ALA A 203 -1.10 10.68 10.00
CA ALA A 203 -2.54 10.70 9.91
C ALA A 203 -2.95 11.94 9.10
N ILE A 204 -3.67 11.74 7.99
CA ILE A 204 -4.28 12.85 7.25
C ILE A 204 -5.20 13.59 8.22
N SER A 205 -4.80 14.77 8.66
CA SER A 205 -5.54 15.52 9.67
C SER A 205 -6.73 16.28 9.07
N THR A 206 -6.61 16.76 7.84
CA THR A 206 -7.67 17.52 7.14
C THR A 206 -7.58 17.29 5.64
N LYS A 207 -8.68 16.81 5.03
CA LYS A 207 -8.82 16.74 3.57
C LYS A 207 -9.62 17.95 3.11
N GLU A 208 -8.97 18.82 2.36
CA GLU A 208 -9.61 19.99 1.74
C GLU A 208 -9.67 19.81 0.21
N PRO A 209 -10.69 20.39 -0.46
CA PRO A 209 -10.69 20.45 -1.91
C PRO A 209 -9.41 21.12 -2.42
N THR A 210 -8.56 20.36 -3.10
CA THR A 210 -7.21 20.80 -3.47
C THR A 210 -7.02 20.71 -4.97
N ASN A 211 -6.54 21.80 -5.61
CA ASN A 211 -6.05 21.78 -6.97
C ASN A 211 -4.62 21.26 -6.98
N ILE A 212 -4.38 20.14 -7.65
CA ILE A 212 -3.04 19.52 -7.67
C ILE A 212 -1.99 20.38 -8.39
N ASN A 213 -2.39 21.21 -9.38
CA ASN A 213 -1.45 22.08 -10.06
C ASN A 213 -0.83 23.12 -9.12
N ASP A 214 -1.61 23.65 -8.18
CA ASP A 214 -1.08 24.59 -7.18
C ASP A 214 -0.02 23.92 -6.31
N VAL A 215 -0.25 22.66 -5.93
CA VAL A 215 0.69 21.89 -5.12
C VAL A 215 1.96 21.55 -5.89
N ILE A 216 1.85 21.26 -7.20
CA ILE A 216 2.99 21.03 -8.09
C ILE A 216 3.84 22.29 -8.19
N LEU A 217 3.22 23.43 -8.45
CA LEU A 217 3.92 24.71 -8.58
C LEU A 217 4.63 25.11 -7.29
N GLU A 218 3.96 24.95 -6.14
CA GLU A 218 4.59 25.17 -4.84
C GLU A 218 5.74 24.23 -4.52
N ALA A 219 5.68 22.99 -5.01
CA ALA A 219 6.76 22.03 -4.83
C ALA A 219 7.96 22.35 -5.70
N LEU A 220 7.73 22.80 -6.93
CA LEU A 220 8.79 23.27 -7.84
C LEU A 220 9.48 24.53 -7.32
N ASP A 221 8.71 25.48 -6.77
CA ASP A 221 9.24 26.73 -6.20
C ASP A 221 10.25 26.48 -5.07
N VAL A 222 10.06 25.44 -4.25
CA VAL A 222 11.02 25.07 -3.20
C VAL A 222 12.42 24.83 -3.75
N PHE A 223 12.55 24.32 -4.95
CA PHE A 223 13.83 23.95 -5.58
C PHE A 223 14.28 24.91 -6.71
N ASP A 224 13.58 26.03 -6.93
CA ASP A 224 13.85 26.95 -8.04
C ASP A 224 15.32 27.39 -8.08
N ARG A 225 15.87 27.79 -6.93
CA ARG A 225 17.28 28.19 -6.82
C ARG A 225 18.24 27.04 -7.14
N GLU A 226 18.02 25.86 -6.57
CA GLU A 226 18.88 24.71 -6.79
C GLU A 226 18.83 24.22 -8.26
N MET A 227 17.65 24.24 -8.88
CA MET A 227 17.49 23.89 -10.29
C MET A 227 18.23 24.87 -11.20
N LYS A 228 18.19 26.18 -10.89
CA LYS A 228 18.97 27.21 -11.61
C LYS A 228 20.46 27.03 -11.43
N ASP A 229 20.93 26.82 -10.20
CA ASP A 229 22.36 26.63 -9.89
C ASP A 229 22.94 25.39 -10.60
N ARG A 230 22.11 24.35 -10.79
CA ARG A 230 22.48 23.12 -11.51
C ARG A 230 22.15 23.12 -13.01
N SER A 231 21.64 24.25 -13.57
CA SER A 231 21.24 24.37 -14.97
C SER A 231 20.24 23.31 -15.41
N ILE A 232 19.24 23.01 -14.57
CA ILE A 232 18.17 22.08 -14.87
C ILE A 232 17.05 22.84 -15.63
N ILE A 233 16.69 22.31 -16.81
CA ILE A 233 15.56 22.83 -17.59
C ILE A 233 14.27 22.19 -17.03
N VAL A 234 13.32 23.04 -16.64
CA VAL A 234 12.02 22.60 -16.15
C VAL A 234 10.97 22.77 -17.23
N GLU A 235 10.34 21.67 -17.63
CA GLU A 235 9.22 21.68 -18.58
C GLU A 235 7.93 21.31 -17.84
N THR A 236 6.88 22.16 -17.97
CA THR A 236 5.59 21.92 -17.33
C THR A 236 4.47 21.81 -18.37
N GLU A 237 3.72 20.71 -18.33
CA GLU A 237 2.53 20.46 -19.14
C GLU A 237 1.33 20.24 -18.22
N LEU A 238 0.83 21.30 -17.60
CA LEU A 238 -0.25 21.24 -16.62
C LEU A 238 -1.60 21.52 -17.28
N SER A 239 -2.54 20.60 -17.19
CA SER A 239 -3.90 20.79 -17.73
C SER A 239 -4.62 21.91 -16.95
N GLU A 240 -5.20 22.88 -17.65
CA GLU A 240 -5.90 24.01 -17.04
C GLU A 240 -7.19 23.62 -16.30
N SER A 241 -7.85 22.56 -16.76
CA SER A 241 -9.13 22.11 -16.23
C SER A 241 -8.97 20.77 -15.50
N LEU A 242 -8.50 20.83 -14.24
CA LEU A 242 -8.43 19.67 -13.36
C LEU A 242 -9.51 19.74 -12.28
N PRO A 243 -10.16 18.61 -11.95
CA PRO A 243 -11.04 18.51 -10.79
C PRO A 243 -10.23 18.65 -9.51
N GLN A 244 -10.82 19.26 -8.49
CA GLN A 244 -10.26 19.28 -7.16
C GLN A 244 -10.36 17.87 -6.53
N ILE A 245 -9.33 17.47 -5.80
CA ILE A 245 -9.33 16.23 -5.04
C ILE A 245 -9.32 16.52 -3.55
N PRO A 246 -10.02 15.71 -2.72
CA PRO A 246 -9.96 15.86 -1.26
C PRO A 246 -8.57 15.43 -0.77
N ALA A 247 -7.72 16.38 -0.39
CA ALA A 247 -6.33 16.12 -0.05
C ALA A 247 -5.80 16.98 1.10
N ASP A 248 -4.81 16.45 1.81
CA ASP A 248 -3.94 17.23 2.67
C ASP A 248 -2.83 17.86 1.82
N ARG A 249 -2.98 19.16 1.55
CA ARG A 249 -2.08 19.95 0.70
C ARG A 249 -0.61 19.86 1.16
N LYS A 250 -0.38 19.89 2.50
CA LYS A 250 0.99 19.84 3.06
C LYS A 250 1.66 18.50 2.82
N LEU A 251 0.92 17.41 3.03
CA LEU A 251 1.43 16.06 2.79
C LEU A 251 1.67 15.80 1.31
N LEU A 252 0.75 16.21 0.42
CA LEU A 252 0.97 16.08 -1.03
C LEU A 252 2.17 16.90 -1.50
N LYS A 253 2.33 18.14 -1.02
CA LYS A 253 3.53 18.94 -1.31
C LYS A 253 4.79 18.20 -0.88
N ARG A 254 4.82 17.60 0.32
CA ARG A 254 5.96 16.81 0.80
C ARG A 254 6.27 15.62 -0.12
N ALA A 255 5.24 14.89 -0.57
CA ALA A 255 5.43 13.77 -1.50
C ALA A 255 6.04 14.21 -2.83
N LEU A 256 5.54 15.32 -3.40
CA LEU A 256 6.07 15.90 -4.64
C LEU A 256 7.50 16.40 -4.45
N CYS A 257 7.79 17.10 -3.35
CA CYS A 257 9.15 17.55 -3.03
C CYS A 257 10.14 16.37 -2.93
N ASN A 258 9.74 15.24 -2.35
CA ASN A 258 10.59 14.06 -2.28
C ASN A 258 10.94 13.51 -3.67
N ILE A 259 9.96 13.46 -4.59
CA ILE A 259 10.19 12.98 -5.96
C ILE A 259 11.07 13.98 -6.72
N ILE A 260 10.75 15.27 -6.66
CA ILE A 260 11.50 16.34 -7.35
C ILE A 260 12.97 16.36 -6.88
N ASN A 261 13.20 16.29 -5.56
CA ASN A 261 14.55 16.23 -5.02
C ASN A 261 15.34 15.01 -5.51
N ASN A 262 14.68 13.84 -5.54
CA ASN A 262 15.31 12.63 -6.08
C ASN A 262 15.67 12.79 -7.57
N SER A 263 14.80 13.42 -8.36
CA SER A 263 15.05 13.72 -9.77
C SER A 263 16.23 14.68 -9.95
N ILE A 264 16.29 15.76 -9.17
CA ILE A 264 17.40 16.74 -9.18
C ILE A 264 18.74 16.06 -8.89
N GLU A 265 18.78 15.22 -7.85
CA GLU A 265 20.00 14.51 -7.46
C GLU A 265 20.43 13.42 -8.46
N ALA A 266 19.46 12.85 -9.20
CA ALA A 266 19.74 11.83 -10.20
C ALA A 266 20.35 12.41 -11.49
N MET A 267 20.14 13.69 -11.77
CA MET A 267 20.59 14.37 -12.97
C MET A 267 22.05 14.85 -12.86
N VAL A 268 22.99 13.96 -13.08
CA VAL A 268 24.44 14.23 -13.04
C VAL A 268 25.08 14.45 -14.43
N GLY A 269 24.32 14.21 -15.52
CA GLY A 269 24.78 14.34 -16.90
C GLY A 269 24.80 15.79 -17.41
N GLU A 270 25.10 15.97 -18.70
CA GLU A 270 25.10 17.28 -19.36
C GLU A 270 23.70 17.78 -19.65
N THR A 271 22.78 16.89 -20.09
CA THR A 271 21.39 17.24 -20.35
C THR A 271 20.55 16.98 -19.11
N ARG A 272 20.01 18.05 -18.51
CA ARG A 272 19.23 17.98 -17.27
C ARG A 272 17.87 18.57 -17.51
N VAL A 273 16.89 17.70 -17.73
CA VAL A 273 15.50 18.12 -17.98
C VAL A 273 14.60 17.44 -16.94
N LEU A 274 13.86 18.25 -16.21
CA LEU A 274 12.79 17.82 -15.32
C LEU A 274 11.46 18.17 -16.00
N LYS A 275 10.69 17.15 -16.37
CA LYS A 275 9.37 17.35 -16.98
C LYS A 275 8.27 16.96 -15.99
N VAL A 276 7.33 17.88 -15.76
CA VAL A 276 6.17 17.69 -14.87
C VAL A 276 4.89 17.89 -15.67
N SER A 277 4.00 16.91 -15.63
CA SER A 277 2.72 16.99 -16.32
C SER A 277 1.56 16.55 -15.43
N SER A 278 0.40 17.15 -15.65
CA SER A 278 -0.86 16.79 -15.01
C SER A 278 -1.98 16.66 -16.03
N ARG A 279 -2.79 15.59 -15.92
CA ARG A 279 -3.95 15.39 -16.81
C ARG A 279 -5.00 14.50 -16.14
N VAL A 280 -6.23 14.55 -16.63
CA VAL A 280 -7.28 13.59 -16.32
C VAL A 280 -7.40 12.57 -17.43
N SER A 281 -7.45 11.30 -17.08
CA SER A 281 -7.69 10.18 -18.00
C SER A 281 -8.46 9.09 -17.26
N GLU A 282 -9.57 8.63 -17.81
CA GLU A 282 -10.35 7.49 -17.29
C GLU A 282 -10.71 7.60 -15.80
N ASP A 283 -11.28 8.74 -15.37
CA ASP A 283 -11.63 9.01 -13.96
C ASP A 283 -10.44 9.05 -12.98
N LEU A 284 -9.22 9.16 -13.49
CA LEU A 284 -8.00 9.33 -12.71
C LEU A 284 -7.34 10.67 -13.03
N LEU A 285 -7.03 11.45 -12.01
CA LEU A 285 -6.11 12.57 -12.10
C LEU A 285 -4.70 12.02 -12.02
N ARG A 286 -3.92 12.22 -13.08
CA ARG A 286 -2.55 11.72 -13.22
C ARG A 286 -1.55 12.83 -13.16
N VAL A 287 -0.56 12.72 -12.28
CA VAL A 287 0.63 13.57 -12.23
C VAL A 287 1.83 12.73 -12.62
N ARG A 288 2.61 13.20 -13.59
CA ARG A 288 3.84 12.53 -14.01
C ARG A 288 5.02 13.48 -13.85
N ILE A 289 6.06 13.00 -13.16
CA ILE A 289 7.33 13.69 -12.95
C ILE A 289 8.41 12.83 -13.56
N SER A 290 9.14 13.34 -14.54
CA SER A 290 10.23 12.60 -15.21
C SER A 290 11.49 13.41 -15.29
N ASP A 291 12.64 12.73 -15.17
CA ASP A 291 13.98 13.32 -15.23
C ASP A 291 14.87 12.58 -16.23
N THR A 292 15.88 13.27 -16.74
CA THR A 292 16.95 12.72 -17.60
C THR A 292 18.16 12.28 -16.78
N GLY A 293 17.92 11.72 -15.59
CA GLY A 293 18.95 11.28 -14.68
C GLY A 293 19.53 9.91 -15.03
N LYS A 294 20.32 9.37 -14.08
CA LYS A 294 21.02 8.07 -14.21
C LYS A 294 20.10 6.85 -14.31
N GLY A 295 18.78 7.02 -14.16
CA GLY A 295 17.83 5.93 -14.16
C GLY A 295 17.98 4.96 -12.98
N ILE A 296 17.07 3.97 -12.92
CA ILE A 296 17.02 2.96 -11.86
C ILE A 296 17.13 1.57 -12.50
N PRO A 297 18.05 0.71 -12.04
CA PRO A 297 18.15 -0.68 -12.49
C PRO A 297 16.86 -1.46 -12.26
N LYS A 298 16.48 -2.34 -13.19
CA LYS A 298 15.21 -3.09 -13.15
C LYS A 298 15.05 -3.95 -11.90
N ASP A 299 16.13 -4.53 -11.41
CA ASP A 299 16.17 -5.34 -10.18
C ASP A 299 15.87 -4.52 -8.93
N LYS A 300 16.13 -3.20 -8.95
CA LYS A 300 15.90 -2.29 -7.83
C LYS A 300 14.52 -1.63 -7.84
N ILE A 301 13.86 -1.53 -8.99
CA ILE A 301 12.56 -0.84 -9.11
C ILE A 301 11.52 -1.39 -8.13
N ARG A 302 11.53 -2.70 -7.85
CA ARG A 302 10.56 -3.32 -6.94
C ARG A 302 10.71 -2.87 -5.49
N ASN A 303 11.90 -2.51 -5.08
CA ASN A 303 12.25 -2.26 -3.67
C ASN A 303 12.54 -0.78 -3.38
N ILE A 304 12.38 0.14 -4.36
CA ILE A 304 12.68 1.57 -4.13
C ILE A 304 11.76 2.27 -3.13
N PHE A 305 10.62 1.67 -2.85
CA PHE A 305 9.66 2.15 -1.85
C PHE A 305 9.85 1.50 -0.47
N ASP A 306 10.70 0.48 -0.37
CA ASP A 306 10.98 -0.18 0.90
C ASP A 306 11.77 0.78 1.81
N PRO A 307 11.51 0.78 3.12
CA PRO A 307 12.25 1.60 4.07
C PRO A 307 13.75 1.31 4.00
N PHE A 308 14.56 2.35 4.16
CA PHE A 308 16.03 2.30 4.18
C PHE A 308 16.71 1.90 2.87
N VAL A 309 15.97 1.68 1.79
CA VAL A 309 16.53 1.47 0.46
C VAL A 309 17.02 2.80 -0.11
N THR A 310 18.33 2.94 -0.26
CA THR A 310 18.97 4.15 -0.79
C THR A 310 20.25 3.82 -1.54
N SER A 311 20.54 4.58 -2.58
CA SER A 311 21.85 4.59 -3.25
C SER A 311 22.71 5.79 -2.83
N LYS A 312 22.23 6.60 -1.88
CA LYS A 312 22.89 7.83 -1.42
C LYS A 312 23.82 7.50 -0.25
N VAL A 313 25.00 8.11 -0.23
CA VAL A 313 25.96 7.99 0.90
C VAL A 313 25.37 8.62 2.16
N TYR A 314 24.62 9.72 2.00
CA TYR A 314 23.99 10.45 3.07
C TYR A 314 22.49 10.61 2.77
N GLY A 315 21.67 9.68 3.28
CA GLY A 315 20.23 9.78 3.15
C GLY A 315 19.53 8.56 3.72
N PRO A 316 18.44 8.74 4.51
CA PRO A 316 17.80 7.67 5.26
C PRO A 316 17.08 6.62 4.41
N GLY A 317 16.91 6.86 3.10
CA GLY A 317 16.13 5.96 2.23
C GLY A 317 14.64 5.91 2.57
N LEU A 318 14.11 6.94 3.26
CA LEU A 318 12.71 6.99 3.69
C LEU A 318 11.81 7.87 2.81
N GLY A 319 12.38 8.70 1.95
CA GLY A 319 11.62 9.68 1.15
C GLY A 319 10.57 9.04 0.25
N LEU A 320 10.91 7.99 -0.49
CA LEU A 320 9.96 7.29 -1.36
C LEU A 320 8.95 6.45 -0.56
N THR A 321 9.34 5.89 0.58
CA THR A 321 8.42 5.22 1.52
C THR A 321 7.34 6.19 2.03
N PHE A 322 7.74 7.42 2.41
CA PHE A 322 6.80 8.49 2.74
C PHE A 322 5.88 8.84 1.59
N THR A 323 6.46 8.97 0.39
CA THR A 323 5.69 9.29 -0.82
C THR A 323 4.62 8.23 -1.05
N LEU A 324 4.99 6.94 -1.03
CA LEU A 324 4.05 5.83 -1.19
C LEU A 324 2.91 5.90 -0.16
N LYS A 325 3.24 6.05 1.13
CA LYS A 325 2.27 6.14 2.21
C LYS A 325 1.33 7.32 2.03
N ILE A 326 1.86 8.52 1.76
CA ILE A 326 1.04 9.72 1.52
C ILE A 326 0.08 9.50 0.36
N ILE A 327 0.54 8.97 -0.78
CA ILE A 327 -0.30 8.74 -1.95
C ILE A 327 -1.40 7.71 -1.65
N GLN A 328 -1.08 6.60 -0.96
CA GLN A 328 -2.06 5.59 -0.55
C GLN A 328 -3.12 6.16 0.40
N ASP A 329 -2.72 6.97 1.38
CA ASP A 329 -3.65 7.63 2.31
C ASP A 329 -4.59 8.61 1.61
N HIS A 330 -4.20 9.12 0.42
CA HIS A 330 -5.04 9.88 -0.50
C HIS A 330 -5.80 9.00 -1.50
N LYS A 331 -5.86 7.66 -1.28
CA LYS A 331 -6.48 6.68 -2.18
C LYS A 331 -5.89 6.66 -3.60
N GLY A 332 -4.67 7.16 -3.74
CA GLY A 332 -3.94 7.16 -4.99
C GLY A 332 -3.01 5.94 -5.13
N THR A 333 -2.41 5.83 -6.30
CA THR A 333 -1.38 4.85 -6.61
C THR A 333 -0.14 5.54 -7.17
N VAL A 334 1.03 4.93 -6.99
CA VAL A 334 2.29 5.39 -7.57
C VAL A 334 2.90 4.28 -8.40
N SER A 335 3.40 4.62 -9.56
CA SER A 335 4.17 3.72 -10.42
C SER A 335 5.45 4.39 -10.89
N VAL A 336 6.45 3.58 -11.23
CA VAL A 336 7.76 4.05 -11.69
C VAL A 336 8.16 3.31 -12.94
N ASP A 337 8.52 4.08 -13.96
CA ASP A 337 9.14 3.61 -15.17
C ASP A 337 10.55 4.20 -15.26
N SER A 338 11.54 3.41 -15.63
CA SER A 338 12.91 3.89 -15.71
C SER A 338 13.75 3.08 -16.69
N GLU A 339 14.67 3.77 -17.36
CA GLU A 339 15.70 3.17 -18.19
C GLU A 339 17.08 3.55 -17.63
N PRO A 340 17.88 2.57 -17.18
CA PRO A 340 19.20 2.84 -16.61
C PRO A 340 20.08 3.67 -17.56
N GLY A 341 20.69 4.72 -17.05
CA GLY A 341 21.54 5.66 -17.78
C GLY A 341 20.80 6.72 -18.60
N LYS A 342 19.47 6.74 -18.61
CA LYS A 342 18.73 7.65 -19.49
C LYS A 342 17.68 8.50 -18.77
N TRP A 343 16.78 7.90 -18.02
CA TRP A 343 15.66 8.62 -17.42
C TRP A 343 14.94 7.82 -16.32
N THR A 344 14.21 8.55 -15.46
CA THR A 344 13.21 7.99 -14.55
C THR A 344 11.91 8.79 -14.65
N ALA A 345 10.78 8.12 -14.48
CA ALA A 345 9.48 8.78 -14.41
C ALA A 345 8.61 8.17 -13.31
N PHE A 346 8.16 9.00 -12.41
CA PHE A 346 7.16 8.69 -11.39
C PHE A 346 5.78 9.11 -11.89
N THR A 347 4.80 8.23 -11.76
CA THR A 347 3.40 8.53 -12.11
C THR A 347 2.53 8.33 -10.88
N LEU A 348 1.85 9.40 -10.46
CA LEU A 348 0.90 9.41 -9.35
C LEU A 348 -0.51 9.47 -9.94
N ASN A 349 -1.39 8.58 -9.50
CA ASN A 349 -2.78 8.58 -9.95
C ASN A 349 -3.70 8.76 -8.74
N PHE A 350 -4.65 9.67 -8.83
CA PHE A 350 -5.65 9.94 -7.81
C PHE A 350 -7.04 9.70 -8.40
N PRO A 351 -7.95 9.00 -7.68
CA PRO A 351 -9.31 8.82 -8.14
C PRO A 351 -10.05 10.16 -8.14
N VAL A 352 -10.71 10.48 -9.25
CA VAL A 352 -11.62 11.61 -9.37
C VAL A 352 -13.01 11.09 -9.07
N ARG A 353 -13.67 11.59 -7.99
CA ARG A 353 -15.09 11.29 -7.78
C ARG A 353 -15.89 11.95 -8.91
N LYS A 354 -16.72 11.15 -9.59
CA LYS A 354 -17.86 11.71 -10.29
C LYS A 354 -18.87 12.11 -9.21
N ASP A 355 -19.21 13.41 -9.13
CA ASP A 355 -20.36 13.89 -8.38
C ASP A 355 -21.65 13.30 -8.97
#